data_7244d8db67a82bc7f568322fc76d7f48
#
_entry.id   7244d8db67a82bc7f568322fc76d7f48
#
_cell.length_a   1.000
_cell.length_b   1.000
_cell.length_c   1.000
_cell.angle_alpha   90.00
_cell.angle_beta   90.00
_cell.angle_gamma   90.00
#
_symmetry.space_group_name_H-M   'P 1'
#
loop_
_entity.id
_entity.type
_entity.pdbx_description
1 polymer ?
#
loop_
_entity_poly.entity_id
_entity_poly.type
_entity_poly.pdbx_seq_one_letter_code
_entity_poly.pdbx_strand_id
1 'polypeptide(L)'
;MRCMRIVVLAGITAAASTAALALPAQAGIPTRDGRTAAECEYPADVLDLTDWKLTLPTGEDEDPTDITQPDLATFAAKPWFQADEDCGAVQFRAPVDGVTTGGSSYPRAELREMTDDGEDEASWSTTEGTHTLVVKEAFTALPNDKPHLVGAQIHGGDDDVTVFRLEGSKLYITDGDDTHHHLVTDDYELGTEFEAKFVARNGKIDAYYNGERETTISSDDDSNYFKAGAYTQANCENSDPCDGDNYGEVHISGIKVTHS
;
A
#
# COMPACT_ATOMS: atom_id res chain seq x y z
N MET A 1 -36.83 56.75 -74.37
CA MET A 1 -37.57 55.54 -74.01
C MET A 1 -36.62 54.58 -73.33
N ARG A 2 -36.59 54.50 -72.02
CA ARG A 2 -35.78 53.52 -71.25
C ARG A 2 -36.70 52.80 -70.29
N CYS A 3 -36.90 51.52 -70.50
CA CYS A 3 -37.65 50.63 -69.64
C CYS A 3 -36.86 50.35 -68.31
N MET A 4 -37.51 50.61 -67.18
CA MET A 4 -37.00 50.34 -65.85
C MET A 4 -37.53 48.98 -65.45
N ARG A 5 -36.62 48.02 -65.26
CA ARG A 5 -36.94 46.68 -64.70
C ARG A 5 -36.85 46.72 -63.16
N ILE A 6 -37.95 46.38 -62.57
CA ILE A 6 -38.03 46.21 -61.13
C ILE A 6 -37.58 44.77 -60.74
N VAL A 7 -36.59 44.62 -59.91
CA VAL A 7 -36.16 43.34 -59.34
C VAL A 7 -36.77 43.20 -57.94
N VAL A 8 -37.61 42.19 -57.76
CA VAL A 8 -38.15 41.79 -56.45
C VAL A 8 -37.18 40.84 -55.80
N LEU A 9 -36.57 41.21 -54.62
CA LEU A 9 -35.81 40.31 -53.83
C LEU A 9 -36.77 39.59 -52.85
N ALA A 10 -36.83 38.25 -52.98
CA ALA A 10 -37.48 37.39 -52.00
C ALA A 10 -36.48 37.07 -50.88
N GLY A 11 -36.78 37.50 -49.65
CA GLY A 11 -35.98 37.16 -48.48
C GLY A 11 -36.28 35.74 -48.00
N ILE A 12 -35.24 34.91 -47.89
CA ILE A 12 -35.30 33.58 -47.27
C ILE A 12 -34.82 33.71 -45.84
N THR A 13 -35.73 33.55 -44.87
CA THR A 13 -35.38 33.43 -43.46
C THR A 13 -34.95 32.00 -43.14
N ALA A 14 -33.66 31.80 -42.89
CA ALA A 14 -33.14 30.54 -42.41
C ALA A 14 -33.35 30.45 -40.90
N ALA A 15 -34.17 29.52 -40.43
CA ALA A 15 -34.31 29.17 -39.02
C ALA A 15 -33.11 28.27 -38.64
N ALA A 16 -32.24 28.78 -37.76
CA ALA A 16 -31.16 28.01 -37.17
C ALA A 16 -31.72 27.16 -36.03
N SER A 17 -31.81 25.86 -36.25
CA SER A 17 -32.10 24.88 -35.19
C SER A 17 -30.82 24.56 -34.42
N THR A 18 -30.70 25.01 -33.19
CA THR A 18 -29.64 24.60 -32.29
C THR A 18 -29.92 23.21 -31.73
N ALA A 19 -29.28 22.20 -32.32
CA ALA A 19 -29.25 20.86 -31.73
C ALA A 19 -28.29 20.89 -30.56
N ALA A 20 -28.82 20.79 -29.34
CA ALA A 20 -28.03 20.54 -28.13
C ALA A 20 -27.49 19.08 -28.19
N LEU A 21 -26.20 18.94 -28.44
CA LEU A 21 -25.51 17.67 -28.30
C LEU A 21 -25.42 17.36 -26.80
N ALA A 22 -26.25 16.44 -26.33
CA ALA A 22 -26.08 15.82 -25.01
C ALA A 22 -24.81 14.97 -25.07
N LEU A 23 -23.80 15.34 -24.28
CA LEU A 23 -22.63 14.50 -24.04
C LEU A 23 -23.09 13.23 -23.33
N PRO A 24 -22.68 12.04 -23.78
CA PRO A 24 -22.97 10.82 -23.01
C PRO A 24 -22.29 10.93 -21.65
N ALA A 25 -23.05 10.60 -20.59
CA ALA A 25 -22.48 10.40 -19.26
C ALA A 25 -21.39 9.34 -19.38
N GLN A 26 -20.16 9.69 -19.03
CA GLN A 26 -19.08 8.71 -18.98
C GLN A 26 -19.42 7.72 -17.86
N ALA A 27 -19.74 6.50 -18.23
CA ALA A 27 -19.83 5.40 -17.27
C ALA A 27 -18.45 5.22 -16.64
N GLY A 28 -18.36 5.35 -15.32
CA GLY A 28 -17.12 5.09 -14.57
C GLY A 28 -16.56 3.71 -14.93
N ILE A 29 -15.26 3.60 -15.01
CA ILE A 29 -14.56 2.32 -15.26
C ILE A 29 -14.79 1.42 -14.05
N PRO A 30 -15.35 0.20 -14.20
CA PRO A 30 -15.52 -0.70 -13.06
C PRO A 30 -14.14 -1.12 -12.50
N THR A 31 -13.98 -1.00 -11.19
CA THR A 31 -12.81 -1.50 -10.46
C THR A 31 -12.87 -3.02 -10.30
N ARG A 32 -11.78 -3.61 -9.83
CA ARG A 32 -11.62 -5.05 -9.59
C ARG A 32 -12.75 -5.64 -8.71
N ASP A 33 -13.30 -4.84 -7.79
CA ASP A 33 -14.39 -5.22 -6.87
C ASP A 33 -15.77 -4.70 -7.30
N GLY A 34 -15.91 -4.18 -8.54
CA GLY A 34 -17.15 -3.65 -9.06
C GLY A 34 -17.53 -2.26 -8.55
N ARG A 35 -16.66 -1.60 -7.77
CA ARG A 35 -16.80 -0.19 -7.39
C ARG A 35 -16.37 0.73 -8.53
N THR A 36 -16.81 1.96 -8.53
CA THR A 36 -16.37 3.00 -9.48
C THR A 36 -15.29 3.87 -8.85
N ALA A 37 -14.41 4.45 -9.66
CA ALA A 37 -13.34 5.34 -9.19
C ALA A 37 -13.83 6.53 -8.34
N ALA A 38 -15.14 6.84 -8.37
CA ALA A 38 -15.76 7.89 -7.56
C ALA A 38 -16.18 7.41 -6.15
N GLU A 39 -16.01 6.12 -5.83
CA GLU A 39 -16.51 5.51 -4.59
C GLU A 39 -15.43 5.27 -3.55
N CYS A 40 -14.14 5.43 -3.87
CA CYS A 40 -13.05 5.32 -2.92
C CYS A 40 -12.44 6.71 -2.64
N GLU A 41 -12.86 7.32 -1.56
CA GLU A 41 -12.28 8.58 -1.06
C GLU A 41 -11.09 8.30 -0.13
N TYR A 42 -11.18 7.18 0.59
CA TYR A 42 -10.22 6.80 1.61
C TYR A 42 -9.64 5.39 1.36
N PRO A 43 -8.42 5.11 1.82
CA PRO A 43 -7.85 3.75 1.85
C PRO A 43 -8.75 2.69 2.48
N ALA A 44 -9.54 3.05 3.50
CA ALA A 44 -10.50 2.16 4.14
C ALA A 44 -11.68 1.75 3.24
N ASP A 45 -11.91 2.44 2.11
CA ASP A 45 -12.87 2.00 1.09
C ASP A 45 -12.34 0.84 0.24
N VAL A 46 -11.02 0.61 0.28
CA VAL A 46 -10.31 -0.43 -0.49
C VAL A 46 -9.89 -1.61 0.38
N LEU A 47 -9.33 -1.33 1.58
CA LEU A 47 -8.86 -2.33 2.54
C LEU A 47 -9.72 -2.29 3.81
N ASP A 48 -9.94 -3.45 4.44
CA ASP A 48 -10.50 -3.50 5.79
C ASP A 48 -9.39 -3.10 6.79
N LEU A 49 -9.50 -1.89 7.33
CA LEU A 49 -8.54 -1.29 8.26
C LEU A 49 -9.05 -1.25 9.71
N THR A 50 -10.11 -1.99 10.04
CA THR A 50 -10.76 -1.95 11.37
C THR A 50 -9.77 -2.26 12.48
N ASP A 51 -8.99 -3.33 12.35
CA ASP A 51 -8.00 -3.76 13.36
C ASP A 51 -6.57 -3.35 12.97
N TRP A 52 -6.41 -2.09 12.56
CA TRP A 52 -5.11 -1.53 12.20
C TRP A 52 -4.90 -0.12 12.76
N LYS A 53 -3.64 0.23 13.03
CA LYS A 53 -3.15 1.60 13.10
C LYS A 53 -2.12 1.84 12.00
N LEU A 54 -1.97 3.09 11.56
CA LEU A 54 -1.03 3.51 10.53
C LEU A 54 0.06 4.38 11.16
N THR A 55 1.33 4.05 10.90
CA THR A 55 2.48 4.92 11.17
C THR A 55 2.91 5.59 9.86
N LEU A 56 3.07 6.91 9.87
CA LEU A 56 3.48 7.74 8.72
C LEU A 56 4.95 8.18 8.83
N PRO A 57 5.63 8.47 7.70
CA PRO A 57 7.00 8.99 7.69
C PRO A 57 7.06 10.50 8.00
N THR A 58 6.14 11.01 8.81
CA THR A 58 5.99 12.42 9.21
C THR A 58 5.83 12.50 10.73
N GLY A 59 6.07 13.66 11.33
CA GLY A 59 5.96 13.87 12.78
C GLY A 59 7.15 14.61 13.34
N GLU A 60 7.44 14.37 14.60
CA GLU A 60 8.63 14.90 15.29
C GLU A 60 9.78 13.87 15.22
N ASP A 61 10.99 14.29 15.51
CA ASP A 61 12.18 13.42 15.51
C ASP A 61 12.00 12.21 16.46
N GLU A 62 12.16 11.00 15.92
CA GLU A 62 11.90 9.72 16.60
C GLU A 62 10.45 9.50 17.12
N ASP A 63 9.51 10.39 16.73
CA ASP A 63 8.10 10.34 17.11
C ASP A 63 7.22 10.52 15.85
N PRO A 64 7.11 9.50 14.99
CA PRO A 64 6.33 9.57 13.77
C PRO A 64 4.83 9.66 14.07
N THR A 65 4.10 10.26 13.13
CA THR A 65 2.64 10.40 13.23
C THR A 65 1.97 9.04 13.14
N ASP A 66 1.26 8.64 14.19
CA ASP A 66 0.37 7.49 14.20
C ASP A 66 -1.09 7.92 13.99
N ILE A 67 -1.81 7.20 13.16
CA ILE A 67 -3.25 7.36 12.92
C ILE A 67 -3.95 6.09 13.39
N THR A 68 -4.81 6.24 14.37
CA THR A 68 -5.58 5.13 14.99
C THR A 68 -7.05 5.21 14.62
N GLN A 69 -7.83 4.20 14.99
CA GLN A 69 -9.29 4.27 14.90
C GLN A 69 -9.86 5.27 15.92
N PRO A 70 -10.99 5.96 15.62
CA PRO A 70 -11.75 5.86 14.37
C PRO A 70 -11.25 6.74 13.22
N ASP A 71 -10.18 7.53 13.42
CA ASP A 71 -9.70 8.52 12.45
C ASP A 71 -9.17 7.82 11.17
N LEU A 72 -8.54 6.64 11.30
CA LEU A 72 -8.02 5.87 10.17
C LEU A 72 -9.10 5.50 9.14
N ALA A 73 -10.35 5.32 9.57
CA ALA A 73 -11.46 4.96 8.69
C ALA A 73 -11.76 6.02 7.60
N THR A 74 -11.40 7.27 7.85
CA THR A 74 -11.63 8.40 6.90
C THR A 74 -10.36 9.21 6.66
N PHE A 75 -9.20 8.55 6.76
CA PHE A 75 -7.91 9.19 6.62
C PHE A 75 -7.25 8.87 5.28
N ALA A 76 -6.65 9.90 4.68
CA ALA A 76 -5.72 9.77 3.55
C ALA A 76 -4.67 10.90 3.65
N ALA A 77 -3.44 10.62 3.27
CA ALA A 77 -2.32 11.57 3.33
C ALA A 77 -1.43 11.43 2.09
N LYS A 78 -1.65 12.25 1.08
CA LYS A 78 -0.80 12.29 -0.11
C LYS A 78 0.57 12.88 0.20
N PRO A 79 1.65 12.27 -0.31
CA PRO A 79 1.73 11.07 -1.15
C PRO A 79 1.94 9.76 -0.33
N TRP A 80 1.82 9.78 1.00
CA TRP A 80 2.26 8.71 1.89
C TRP A 80 1.29 7.54 2.00
N PHE A 81 -0.02 7.86 2.02
CA PHE A 81 -1.08 6.87 2.22
C PHE A 81 -2.36 7.32 1.52
N GLN A 82 -2.74 6.63 0.45
CA GLN A 82 -3.92 6.98 -0.36
C GLN A 82 -4.44 5.78 -1.13
N ALA A 83 -5.74 5.79 -1.47
CA ALA A 83 -6.30 4.86 -2.45
C ALA A 83 -5.82 5.24 -3.86
N ASP A 84 -5.61 4.24 -4.71
CA ASP A 84 -5.33 4.43 -6.13
C ASP A 84 -6.54 5.03 -6.86
N GLU A 85 -6.31 5.69 -7.99
CA GLU A 85 -7.37 6.35 -8.77
C GLU A 85 -8.47 5.39 -9.25
N ASP A 86 -8.14 4.11 -9.44
CA ASP A 86 -9.06 3.05 -9.87
C ASP A 86 -9.64 2.23 -8.71
N CYS A 87 -9.33 2.61 -7.47
CA CYS A 87 -9.69 1.89 -6.24
C CYS A 87 -9.21 0.43 -6.20
N GLY A 88 -8.17 0.10 -6.94
CA GLY A 88 -7.62 -1.25 -7.05
C GLY A 88 -6.69 -1.61 -5.91
N ALA A 89 -6.01 -0.63 -5.33
CA ALA A 89 -5.07 -0.80 -4.24
C ALA A 89 -4.95 0.47 -3.38
N VAL A 90 -4.21 0.35 -2.29
CA VAL A 90 -3.76 1.46 -1.44
C VAL A 90 -2.26 1.62 -1.59
N GLN A 91 -1.83 2.83 -1.91
CA GLN A 91 -0.42 3.23 -1.95
C GLN A 91 0.09 3.53 -0.54
N PHE A 92 1.23 2.93 -0.22
CA PHE A 92 2.06 3.24 0.94
C PHE A 92 3.42 3.72 0.45
N ARG A 93 3.85 4.92 0.84
CA ARG A 93 5.11 5.52 0.41
C ARG A 93 5.87 6.10 1.60
N ALA A 94 7.15 5.73 1.73
CA ALA A 94 8.05 6.28 2.74
C ALA A 94 9.35 6.77 2.10
N PRO A 95 9.64 8.10 2.14
CA PRO A 95 10.86 8.67 1.58
C PRO A 95 12.04 8.46 2.52
N VAL A 96 13.26 8.51 1.98
CA VAL A 96 14.50 8.31 2.74
C VAL A 96 14.76 9.40 3.80
N ASP A 97 14.16 10.59 3.64
CA ASP A 97 14.21 11.71 4.58
C ASP A 97 13.05 11.72 5.58
N GLY A 98 12.22 10.65 5.59
CA GLY A 98 11.06 10.53 6.47
C GLY A 98 11.44 10.37 7.94
N VAL A 99 10.51 10.73 8.84
CA VAL A 99 10.65 10.53 10.28
C VAL A 99 10.68 9.03 10.59
N THR A 100 11.54 8.65 11.54
CA THR A 100 11.72 7.26 11.99
C THR A 100 11.20 7.07 13.41
N THR A 101 10.98 5.83 13.82
CA THR A 101 10.73 5.50 15.23
C THR A 101 12.05 5.48 16.01
N GLY A 102 12.00 5.71 17.32
CA GLY A 102 13.20 5.68 18.19
C GLY A 102 13.97 4.35 18.21
N GLY A 103 13.37 3.26 17.73
CA GLY A 103 14.02 1.94 17.59
C GLY A 103 14.51 1.63 16.17
N SER A 104 14.41 2.55 15.19
CA SER A 104 14.76 2.30 13.79
C SER A 104 15.43 3.50 13.15
N SER A 105 16.40 3.24 12.27
CA SER A 105 17.03 4.26 11.42
C SER A 105 16.30 4.46 10.08
N TYR A 106 15.16 3.80 9.86
CA TYR A 106 14.48 3.76 8.57
C TYR A 106 13.03 4.22 8.66
N PRO A 107 12.58 5.08 7.70
CA PRO A 107 11.22 5.60 7.67
C PRO A 107 10.23 4.57 7.16
N ARG A 108 8.95 4.76 7.55
CA ARG A 108 7.86 3.88 7.14
C ARG A 108 6.54 4.60 6.91
N ALA A 109 5.75 4.09 5.98
CA ALA A 109 4.31 4.27 5.89
C ALA A 109 3.70 2.87 6.01
N GLU A 110 3.22 2.48 7.19
CA GLU A 110 3.02 1.08 7.51
C GLU A 110 1.90 0.85 8.51
N LEU A 111 1.07 -0.14 8.22
CA LEU A 111 0.05 -0.64 9.13
C LEU A 111 0.68 -1.53 10.22
N ARG A 112 0.17 -1.41 11.46
CA ARG A 112 0.41 -2.31 12.57
C ARG A 112 -0.90 -2.90 13.03
N GLU A 113 -0.92 -4.20 13.24
CA GLU A 113 -2.09 -4.95 13.73
C GLU A 113 -2.54 -4.48 15.10
N MET A 114 -3.86 -4.31 15.23
CA MET A 114 -4.58 -3.98 16.45
C MET A 114 -5.62 -5.05 16.74
N THR A 115 -6.33 -4.93 17.84
CA THR A 115 -7.49 -5.73 18.23
C THR A 115 -8.63 -4.84 18.72
N ASP A 116 -9.79 -5.43 18.98
CA ASP A 116 -10.97 -4.75 19.55
C ASP A 116 -11.36 -3.47 18.77
N ASP A 117 -11.55 -3.63 17.45
CA ASP A 117 -11.88 -2.54 16.53
C ASP A 117 -10.80 -1.43 16.50
N GLY A 118 -9.54 -1.80 16.73
CA GLY A 118 -8.39 -0.90 16.69
C GLY A 118 -8.09 -0.17 18.01
N GLU A 119 -8.72 -0.57 19.13
CA GLU A 119 -8.51 0.07 20.43
C GLU A 119 -7.24 -0.43 21.14
N ASP A 120 -6.93 -1.73 21.04
CA ASP A 120 -5.80 -2.36 21.71
C ASP A 120 -4.73 -2.87 20.72
N GLU A 121 -3.47 -2.87 21.13
CA GLU A 121 -2.38 -3.41 20.34
C GLU A 121 -2.41 -4.95 20.32
N ALA A 122 -2.41 -5.56 19.14
CA ALA A 122 -2.31 -7.00 19.00
C ALA A 122 -0.97 -7.52 19.57
N SER A 123 -1.05 -8.66 20.25
CA SER A 123 0.11 -9.41 20.76
C SER A 123 -0.27 -10.88 20.88
N TRP A 124 0.42 -11.75 20.13
CA TRP A 124 0.11 -13.18 20.10
C TRP A 124 1.38 -14.04 20.09
N SER A 125 1.24 -15.30 20.52
CA SER A 125 2.35 -16.27 20.60
C SER A 125 2.39 -17.18 19.37
N THR A 126 3.58 -17.47 18.84
CA THR A 126 3.78 -18.49 17.81
C THR A 126 3.49 -19.91 18.29
N THR A 127 3.48 -20.14 19.61
CA THR A 127 3.27 -21.47 20.21
C THR A 127 1.81 -21.75 20.56
N GLU A 128 0.95 -20.73 20.59
CA GLU A 128 -0.47 -20.83 20.93
C GLU A 128 -1.34 -20.41 19.73
N GLY A 129 -2.36 -21.18 19.39
CA GLY A 129 -3.28 -20.85 18.30
C GLY A 129 -2.67 -20.98 16.90
N THR A 130 -3.34 -20.37 15.95
CA THR A 130 -2.88 -20.20 14.57
C THR A 130 -3.13 -18.77 14.14
N HIS A 131 -2.10 -18.06 13.71
CA HIS A 131 -2.14 -16.67 13.31
C HIS A 131 -1.75 -16.59 11.83
N THR A 132 -2.58 -15.96 11.01
CA THR A 132 -2.37 -15.91 9.57
C THR A 132 -2.52 -14.49 9.06
N LEU A 133 -1.50 -14.00 8.36
CA LEU A 133 -1.57 -12.80 7.52
C LEU A 133 -1.56 -13.21 6.05
N VAL A 134 -2.44 -12.61 5.26
CA VAL A 134 -2.41 -12.66 3.79
C VAL A 134 -2.42 -11.24 3.27
N VAL A 135 -1.41 -10.86 2.48
CA VAL A 135 -1.30 -9.56 1.82
C VAL A 135 -1.14 -9.77 0.33
N LYS A 136 -1.94 -9.09 -0.48
CA LYS A 136 -1.71 -8.95 -1.92
C LYS A 136 -1.06 -7.60 -2.15
N GLU A 137 0.20 -7.63 -2.51
CA GLU A 137 1.04 -6.44 -2.60
C GLU A 137 1.92 -6.42 -3.85
N ALA A 138 2.34 -5.23 -4.24
CA ALA A 138 3.36 -4.99 -5.25
C ALA A 138 4.34 -3.93 -4.74
N PHE A 139 5.63 -4.19 -4.85
CA PHE A 139 6.66 -3.16 -4.71
C PHE A 139 6.68 -2.33 -6.00
N THR A 140 6.43 -1.02 -5.92
CA THR A 140 6.28 -0.15 -7.09
C THR A 140 7.42 0.84 -7.27
N ALA A 141 8.13 1.16 -6.18
CA ALA A 141 9.36 1.97 -6.23
C ALA A 141 10.35 1.53 -5.15
N LEU A 142 11.63 1.73 -5.42
CA LEU A 142 12.74 1.49 -4.50
C LEU A 142 13.61 2.74 -4.36
N PRO A 143 14.24 2.97 -3.19
CA PRO A 143 15.24 4.01 -3.02
C PRO A 143 16.40 3.89 -4.02
N ASN A 144 17.04 5.02 -4.36
CA ASN A 144 18.01 5.09 -5.45
C ASN A 144 19.30 4.27 -5.21
N ASP A 145 20.08 4.60 -4.17
CA ASP A 145 21.42 4.01 -3.97
C ASP A 145 21.37 2.73 -3.12
N LYS A 146 20.41 2.64 -2.20
CA LYS A 146 20.16 1.44 -1.42
C LYS A 146 18.73 0.97 -1.71
N PRO A 147 18.50 0.23 -2.82
CA PRO A 147 17.18 -0.15 -3.31
C PRO A 147 16.57 -1.29 -2.48
N HIS A 148 16.34 -1.05 -1.19
CA HIS A 148 15.85 -2.04 -0.23
C HIS A 148 14.52 -1.58 0.38
N LEU A 149 13.53 -2.46 0.41
CA LEU A 149 12.17 -2.19 0.90
C LEU A 149 11.57 -3.44 1.52
N VAL A 150 10.87 -3.29 2.64
CA VAL A 150 10.09 -4.33 3.30
C VAL A 150 8.60 -4.06 3.09
N GLY A 151 7.85 -5.11 2.76
CA GLY A 151 6.39 -5.14 2.67
C GLY A 151 5.74 -5.78 3.90
N ALA A 152 5.12 -6.96 3.71
CA ALA A 152 4.51 -7.72 4.81
C ALA A 152 5.54 -8.26 5.80
N GLN A 153 5.20 -8.24 7.12
CA GLN A 153 6.08 -8.75 8.16
C GLN A 153 5.34 -9.33 9.39
N ILE A 154 6.02 -10.20 10.12
CA ILE A 154 5.76 -10.54 11.52
C ILE A 154 6.83 -9.84 12.36
N HIS A 155 6.40 -9.02 13.31
CA HIS A 155 7.25 -8.31 14.25
C HIS A 155 7.05 -8.90 15.64
N GLY A 156 8.14 -9.13 16.37
CA GLY A 156 8.12 -9.51 17.79
C GLY A 156 8.07 -8.28 18.69
N GLY A 157 8.20 -8.46 19.98
CA GLY A 157 8.22 -7.36 20.95
C GLY A 157 9.37 -6.38 20.71
N ASP A 158 10.56 -6.90 20.36
CA ASP A 158 11.78 -6.11 20.27
C ASP A 158 12.24 -5.85 18.81
N ASP A 159 12.00 -6.80 17.87
CA ASP A 159 12.50 -6.72 16.48
C ASP A 159 11.61 -7.48 15.49
N ASP A 160 11.87 -7.38 14.18
CA ASP A 160 11.19 -8.19 13.18
C ASP A 160 11.60 -9.66 13.27
N VAL A 161 10.61 -10.55 13.24
CA VAL A 161 10.83 -12.01 13.25
C VAL A 161 11.07 -12.52 11.84
N THR A 162 10.26 -12.06 10.88
CA THR A 162 10.40 -12.37 9.45
C THR A 162 9.65 -11.36 8.59
N VAL A 163 10.21 -11.05 7.44
CA VAL A 163 9.64 -10.08 6.49
C VAL A 163 9.78 -10.55 5.05
N PHE A 164 8.91 -10.03 4.15
CA PHE A 164 9.18 -10.02 2.70
C PHE A 164 10.00 -8.77 2.38
N ARG A 165 11.22 -8.97 1.92
CA ARG A 165 12.23 -7.94 1.67
C ARG A 165 12.70 -7.95 0.23
N LEU A 166 12.51 -6.84 -0.48
CA LEU A 166 13.02 -6.63 -1.82
C LEU A 166 14.34 -5.86 -1.78
N GLU A 167 15.38 -6.37 -2.48
CA GLU A 167 16.67 -5.73 -2.68
C GLU A 167 17.00 -5.69 -4.19
N GLY A 168 16.79 -4.56 -4.84
CA GLY A 168 16.84 -4.44 -6.29
C GLY A 168 15.77 -5.31 -6.96
N SER A 169 16.16 -6.41 -7.60
CA SER A 169 15.22 -7.39 -8.18
C SER A 169 15.13 -8.70 -7.37
N LYS A 170 15.77 -8.79 -6.21
CA LYS A 170 15.79 -10.00 -5.40
C LYS A 170 14.83 -9.90 -4.24
N LEU A 171 13.81 -10.76 -4.24
CA LEU A 171 12.85 -10.87 -3.16
C LEU A 171 13.29 -11.98 -2.19
N TYR A 172 13.42 -11.63 -0.92
CA TYR A 172 13.81 -12.53 0.16
C TYR A 172 12.72 -12.66 1.21
N ILE A 173 12.76 -13.77 1.95
CA ILE A 173 12.13 -13.95 3.25
C ILE A 173 13.27 -14.00 4.27
N THR A 174 13.17 -13.20 5.33
CA THR A 174 14.19 -13.08 6.38
C THR A 174 13.93 -14.05 7.53
N ASP A 175 14.94 -14.29 8.38
CA ASP A 175 14.84 -14.95 9.70
C ASP A 175 15.60 -14.07 10.70
N GLY A 176 14.88 -13.14 11.34
CA GLY A 176 15.47 -12.07 12.15
C GLY A 176 16.56 -11.33 11.37
N ASP A 177 17.77 -11.24 11.94
CA ASP A 177 18.92 -10.56 11.34
C ASP A 177 19.48 -11.23 10.07
N ASP A 178 19.09 -12.48 9.75
CA ASP A 178 19.45 -13.12 8.49
C ASP A 178 18.54 -12.60 7.36
N THR A 179 18.93 -11.45 6.81
CA THR A 179 18.17 -10.77 5.75
C THR A 179 18.11 -11.53 4.43
N HIS A 180 18.92 -12.55 4.23
CA HIS A 180 18.96 -13.37 3.02
C HIS A 180 18.64 -14.85 3.30
N HIS A 181 17.86 -15.14 4.36
CA HIS A 181 17.52 -16.51 4.78
C HIS A 181 16.96 -17.37 3.64
N HIS A 182 16.02 -16.85 2.87
CA HIS A 182 15.45 -17.55 1.71
C HIS A 182 15.25 -16.61 0.52
N LEU A 183 15.82 -16.98 -0.65
CA LEU A 183 15.58 -16.25 -1.91
C LEU A 183 14.32 -16.80 -2.58
N VAL A 184 13.28 -15.97 -2.70
CA VAL A 184 12.01 -16.29 -3.38
C VAL A 184 12.18 -16.18 -4.89
N THR A 185 12.73 -15.06 -5.38
CA THR A 185 13.04 -14.82 -6.80
C THR A 185 14.18 -13.82 -6.93
N ASP A 186 14.95 -13.89 -8.01
CA ASP A 186 16.05 -12.95 -8.32
C ASP A 186 15.72 -11.99 -9.50
N ASP A 187 14.50 -12.08 -10.04
CA ASP A 187 14.03 -11.31 -11.19
C ASP A 187 12.67 -10.60 -10.95
N TYR A 188 12.40 -10.15 -9.71
CA TYR A 188 11.19 -9.41 -9.40
C TYR A 188 11.13 -8.11 -10.23
N GLU A 189 10.03 -7.90 -10.93
CA GLU A 189 9.74 -6.67 -11.67
C GLU A 189 8.83 -5.76 -10.86
N LEU A 190 9.24 -4.48 -10.65
CA LEU A 190 8.45 -3.49 -9.94
C LEU A 190 7.03 -3.36 -10.54
N GLY A 191 6.03 -3.32 -9.68
CA GLY A 191 4.62 -3.30 -10.05
C GLY A 191 4.00 -4.69 -10.24
N THR A 192 4.77 -5.78 -10.12
CA THR A 192 4.22 -7.14 -10.15
C THR A 192 3.53 -7.46 -8.83
N GLU A 193 2.21 -7.65 -8.86
CA GLU A 193 1.44 -8.07 -7.69
C GLU A 193 1.71 -9.54 -7.35
N PHE A 194 1.89 -9.81 -6.06
CA PHE A 194 1.99 -11.16 -5.51
C PHE A 194 1.21 -11.29 -4.20
N GLU A 195 0.94 -12.53 -3.79
CA GLU A 195 0.38 -12.84 -2.49
C GLU A 195 1.51 -13.26 -1.53
N ALA A 196 1.79 -12.42 -0.54
CA ALA A 196 2.60 -12.77 0.63
C ALA A 196 1.68 -13.37 1.70
N LYS A 197 2.10 -14.51 2.30
CA LYS A 197 1.32 -15.11 3.38
C LYS A 197 2.25 -15.69 4.44
N PHE A 198 1.93 -15.40 5.70
CA PHE A 198 2.52 -16.04 6.87
C PHE A 198 1.47 -16.85 7.62
N VAL A 199 1.89 -18.03 8.12
CA VAL A 199 1.09 -18.87 9.02
C VAL A 199 1.95 -19.23 10.23
N ALA A 200 1.70 -18.60 11.38
CA ALA A 200 2.38 -18.87 12.64
C ALA A 200 1.58 -19.84 13.50
N ARG A 201 2.20 -20.96 13.89
CA ARG A 201 1.60 -21.98 14.76
C ARG A 201 2.62 -23.00 15.25
N ASN A 202 2.41 -23.56 16.44
CA ASN A 202 3.23 -24.64 17.00
C ASN A 202 4.73 -24.30 17.03
N GLY A 203 5.09 -23.05 17.32
CA GLY A 203 6.48 -22.57 17.37
C GLY A 203 7.17 -22.48 16.01
N LYS A 204 6.38 -22.31 14.93
CA LYS A 204 6.88 -22.19 13.57
C LYS A 204 6.09 -21.15 12.78
N ILE A 205 6.75 -20.54 11.81
CA ILE A 205 6.17 -19.64 10.84
C ILE A 205 6.43 -20.22 9.45
N ASP A 206 5.35 -20.64 8.77
CA ASP A 206 5.40 -21.02 7.35
C ASP A 206 5.19 -19.76 6.52
N ALA A 207 6.11 -19.42 5.61
CA ALA A 207 6.02 -18.30 4.68
C ALA A 207 5.71 -18.80 3.26
N TYR A 208 4.75 -18.13 2.59
CA TYR A 208 4.25 -18.53 1.27
C TYR A 208 4.33 -17.35 0.30
N TYR A 209 4.69 -17.64 -0.93
CA TYR A 209 4.65 -16.73 -2.07
C TYR A 209 3.71 -17.30 -3.13
N ASN A 210 2.66 -16.55 -3.52
CA ASN A 210 1.66 -16.98 -4.51
C ASN A 210 1.03 -18.36 -4.21
N GLY A 211 0.85 -18.68 -2.91
CA GLY A 211 0.25 -19.92 -2.44
C GLY A 211 1.23 -21.09 -2.29
N GLU A 212 2.47 -20.98 -2.74
CA GLU A 212 3.52 -21.97 -2.54
C GLU A 212 4.32 -21.66 -1.27
N ARG A 213 4.59 -22.70 -0.45
CA ARG A 213 5.39 -22.53 0.75
C ARG A 213 6.86 -22.46 0.39
N GLU A 214 7.49 -21.34 0.68
CA GLU A 214 8.90 -21.06 0.39
C GLU A 214 9.82 -21.57 1.48
N THR A 215 9.50 -21.25 2.74
CA THR A 215 10.34 -21.62 3.88
C THR A 215 9.51 -21.78 5.15
N THR A 216 10.16 -22.33 6.19
CA THR A 216 9.62 -22.45 7.55
C THR A 216 10.67 -21.97 8.54
N ILE A 217 10.32 -21.00 9.37
CA ILE A 217 11.16 -20.38 10.38
C ILE A 217 10.71 -20.91 11.76
N SER A 218 11.65 -21.18 12.66
CA SER A 218 11.35 -21.55 14.03
C SER A 218 11.30 -20.30 14.89
N SER A 219 10.23 -20.11 15.64
CA SER A 219 10.06 -18.97 16.55
C SER A 219 9.24 -19.42 17.74
N ASP A 220 9.68 -19.05 18.94
CA ASP A 220 8.99 -19.24 20.21
C ASP A 220 8.59 -17.91 20.89
N ASP A 221 8.59 -16.83 20.10
CA ASP A 221 8.18 -15.50 20.55
C ASP A 221 6.69 -15.48 20.94
N ASP A 222 6.36 -14.76 22.01
CA ASP A 222 5.02 -14.65 22.61
C ASP A 222 4.41 -13.24 22.52
N SER A 223 5.06 -12.33 21.79
CA SER A 223 4.68 -10.92 21.65
C SER A 223 4.57 -10.44 20.20
N ASN A 224 4.15 -11.34 19.30
CA ASN A 224 4.10 -11.04 17.87
C ASN A 224 2.87 -10.25 17.47
N TYR A 225 3.01 -9.53 16.35
CA TYR A 225 1.94 -8.86 15.62
C TYR A 225 2.30 -8.73 14.14
N PHE A 226 1.29 -8.53 13.31
CA PHE A 226 1.49 -8.34 11.87
C PHE A 226 1.68 -6.87 11.53
N LYS A 227 2.45 -6.63 10.46
CA LYS A 227 2.60 -5.32 9.82
C LYS A 227 2.56 -5.47 8.31
N ALA A 228 2.12 -4.40 7.61
CA ALA A 228 2.12 -4.34 6.15
C ALA A 228 2.16 -2.89 5.66
N GLY A 229 2.90 -2.63 4.59
CA GLY A 229 3.05 -1.29 4.02
C GLY A 229 4.43 -1.10 3.42
N ALA A 230 4.93 0.12 3.41
CA ALA A 230 6.27 0.46 2.93
C ALA A 230 7.18 0.77 4.13
N TYR A 231 8.08 -0.15 4.46
CA TYR A 231 9.17 0.09 5.40
C TYR A 231 10.47 0.21 4.61
N THR A 232 10.82 1.44 4.27
CA THR A 232 11.98 1.79 3.45
C THR A 232 13.27 1.48 4.20
N GLN A 233 14.12 0.63 3.65
CA GLN A 233 15.37 0.19 4.27
C GLN A 233 16.56 1.03 3.82
N ALA A 234 16.32 2.31 3.56
CA ALA A 234 17.29 3.33 3.21
C ALA A 234 16.95 4.63 3.93
N ASN A 235 17.94 5.48 4.14
CA ASN A 235 17.84 6.78 4.76
C ASN A 235 18.84 7.76 4.11
N CYS A 236 18.87 9.01 4.58
CA CYS A 236 19.77 10.05 4.06
C CYS A 236 21.27 9.76 4.24
N GLU A 237 21.66 8.76 5.02
CA GLU A 237 23.08 8.39 5.18
C GLU A 237 23.56 7.44 4.07
N ASN A 238 22.63 6.76 3.37
CA ASN A 238 22.97 5.69 2.45
C ASN A 238 22.21 5.70 1.12
N SER A 239 21.40 6.75 0.85
CA SER A 239 20.69 6.91 -0.42
C SER A 239 20.48 8.39 -0.75
N ASP A 240 21.04 8.86 -1.87
CA ASP A 240 20.91 10.22 -2.38
C ASP A 240 19.89 10.30 -3.54
N PRO A 241 19.23 11.46 -3.77
CA PRO A 241 19.19 12.63 -2.92
C PRO A 241 18.42 12.36 -1.61
N CYS A 242 18.79 13.09 -0.54
CA CYS A 242 18.08 13.08 0.72
C CYS A 242 16.87 14.00 0.62
N ASP A 243 15.80 13.54 0.00
CA ASP A 243 14.55 14.28 -0.17
C ASP A 243 13.35 13.35 -0.40
N GLY A 244 12.15 13.93 -0.47
CA GLY A 244 10.88 13.21 -0.63
C GLY A 244 10.68 12.53 -1.98
N ASP A 245 11.53 12.77 -2.99
CA ASP A 245 11.46 12.11 -4.30
C ASP A 245 12.27 10.81 -4.34
N ASN A 246 13.07 10.54 -3.31
CA ASN A 246 13.79 9.28 -3.11
C ASN A 246 13.10 8.43 -2.05
N TYR A 247 12.33 7.39 -2.46
CA TYR A 247 11.41 6.67 -1.58
C TYR A 247 11.28 5.18 -1.92
N GLY A 248 10.79 4.41 -0.96
CA GLY A 248 10.20 3.09 -1.16
C GLY A 248 8.68 3.18 -1.24
N GLU A 249 8.05 2.37 -2.12
CA GLU A 249 6.61 2.36 -2.29
C GLU A 249 6.06 0.95 -2.47
N VAL A 250 4.97 0.66 -1.77
CA VAL A 250 4.20 -0.58 -1.85
C VAL A 250 2.74 -0.25 -2.15
N HIS A 251 2.14 -0.96 -3.09
CA HIS A 251 0.69 -0.96 -3.31
C HIS A 251 0.09 -2.25 -2.75
N ILE A 252 -0.95 -2.13 -1.91
CA ILE A 252 -1.66 -3.27 -1.32
C ILE A 252 -3.09 -3.31 -1.87
N SER A 253 -3.44 -4.38 -2.57
CA SER A 253 -4.78 -4.62 -3.15
C SER A 253 -5.67 -5.49 -2.26
N GLY A 254 -5.13 -6.08 -1.20
CA GLY A 254 -5.87 -6.87 -0.23
C GLY A 254 -5.03 -7.23 0.98
N ILE A 255 -5.66 -7.16 2.16
CA ILE A 255 -5.07 -7.57 3.43
C ILE A 255 -6.09 -8.34 4.25
N LYS A 256 -5.65 -9.40 4.89
CA LYS A 256 -6.50 -10.21 5.76
C LYS A 256 -5.69 -10.84 6.89
N VAL A 257 -6.16 -10.67 8.11
CA VAL A 257 -5.66 -11.34 9.31
C VAL A 257 -6.71 -12.32 9.82
N THR A 258 -6.26 -13.46 10.36
CA THR A 258 -7.11 -14.40 11.08
C THR A 258 -6.35 -15.05 12.23
N HIS A 259 -7.02 -15.16 13.38
CA HIS A 259 -6.55 -15.87 14.57
C HIS A 259 -7.54 -16.99 14.93
N SER A 260 -7.05 -18.18 15.35
CA SER A 260 -7.88 -19.32 15.71
C SER A 260 -7.22 -20.25 16.74
#